data_ab7d1fe8b4aca55ea7b5182c565b45ad
#
_entry.id   ab7d1fe8b4aca55ea7b5182c565b45ad
#
_cell.length_a   1.000
_cell.length_b   1.000
_cell.length_c   1.000
_cell.angle_alpha   90.00
_cell.angle_beta   90.00
_cell.angle_gamma   90.00
#
_symmetry.space_group_name_H-M   'P 1'
#
loop_
_entity.id
_entity.type
_entity.pdbx_description
1 polymer ?
#
loop_
_entity_poly.entity_id
_entity_poly.type
_entity_poly.pdbx_seq_one_letter_code
_entity_poly.pdbx_strand_id
1 'polypeptide(L)'
;MNRARAVLGSACGIHFVHDGFSDILYVLLPVWAREFGLSFAEVGLLRTVYSGGMAAFQIPAGLLAERVGEARLLAAGTAATALGFVAAGFSGSFLALLGCLIAGGLGSGVQHPLSSSLVSEAYETGRRRVALGTYNFSGDLGKVVVPAAVALAVPWVGWRRAVETYAAFGLAVAVVILLVLYRLRAGVEVAPRIETSRSSMDWGIRDARGFQALAAIQVIDNSTRSGFLTFLPFLLIAKGSTVQAIGIALMLVFAGGAVGKFLCGALAERLGVIRTVIITEVATGGAILVLLALPLVPALVILPVLGVALNGTSSVLYGTVADLVTSDRRARGYGIFYTLGVGASALAPFVYGLVSDWGGVPLALGLVGSIVFLTLPLTLLIRRRLAEAAA
;
A
#
# COMPACT_ATOMS: atom_id res chain seq x y z
N MET A 1 5.63 -19.76 -24.80
CA MET A 1 5.12 -19.34 -23.46
C MET A 1 3.62 -19.10 -23.58
N ASN A 2 2.77 -19.67 -22.74
CA ASN A 2 1.33 -19.45 -22.78
C ASN A 2 1.01 -17.95 -22.61
N ARG A 3 0.14 -17.36 -23.45
CA ARG A 3 -0.25 -15.95 -23.44
C ARG A 3 -0.62 -15.49 -22.00
N ALA A 4 -1.44 -16.25 -21.30
CA ALA A 4 -1.86 -15.91 -19.93
C ALA A 4 -0.67 -15.81 -18.95
N ARG A 5 0.31 -16.71 -19.03
CA ARG A 5 1.53 -16.65 -18.21
C ARG A 5 2.39 -15.45 -18.52
N ALA A 6 2.45 -15.04 -19.81
CA ALA A 6 3.21 -13.86 -20.22
C ALA A 6 2.55 -12.58 -19.71
N VAL A 7 1.21 -12.46 -19.77
CA VAL A 7 0.45 -11.35 -19.19
C VAL A 7 0.66 -11.27 -17.68
N LEU A 8 0.56 -12.40 -16.98
CA LEU A 8 0.80 -12.47 -15.53
C LEU A 8 2.23 -12.03 -15.18
N GLY A 9 3.23 -12.53 -15.91
CA GLY A 9 4.63 -12.14 -15.69
C GLY A 9 4.85 -10.65 -15.88
N SER A 10 4.23 -10.05 -16.90
CA SER A 10 4.28 -8.61 -17.15
C SER A 10 3.62 -7.81 -16.01
N ALA A 11 2.44 -8.24 -15.57
CA ALA A 11 1.74 -7.62 -14.44
C ALA A 11 2.54 -7.73 -13.14
N CYS A 12 3.17 -8.90 -12.88
CA CYS A 12 4.05 -9.10 -11.73
C CYS A 12 5.26 -8.18 -11.76
N GLY A 13 5.93 -8.04 -12.92
CA GLY A 13 7.07 -7.15 -13.08
C GLY A 13 6.72 -5.68 -12.82
N ILE A 14 5.60 -5.21 -13.35
CA ILE A 14 5.09 -3.86 -13.08
C ILE A 14 4.77 -3.68 -11.60
N HIS A 15 4.09 -4.63 -10.98
CA HIS A 15 3.71 -4.52 -9.57
C HIS A 15 4.94 -4.43 -8.66
N PHE A 16 5.93 -5.28 -8.91
CA PHE A 16 7.22 -5.21 -8.23
C PHE A 16 7.85 -3.81 -8.33
N VAL A 17 7.86 -3.22 -9.52
CA VAL A 17 8.47 -1.90 -9.75
C VAL A 17 7.67 -0.78 -9.08
N HIS A 18 6.34 -0.79 -9.20
CA HIS A 18 5.52 0.28 -8.61
C HIS A 18 5.51 0.25 -7.07
N ASP A 19 5.41 -0.93 -6.47
CA ASP A 19 5.51 -1.08 -5.01
C ASP A 19 6.91 -0.71 -4.52
N GLY A 20 7.95 -1.01 -5.34
CA GLY A 20 9.30 -0.49 -5.11
C GLY A 20 9.34 1.04 -5.06
N PHE A 21 8.79 1.75 -6.05
CA PHE A 21 8.71 3.21 -6.05
C PHE A 21 7.94 3.77 -4.85
N SER A 22 6.86 3.14 -4.49
CA SER A 22 6.07 3.55 -3.32
C SER A 22 6.87 3.46 -2.03
N ASP A 23 7.62 2.40 -1.85
CA ASP A 23 8.17 2.06 -0.54
C ASP A 23 9.64 2.47 -0.35
N ILE A 24 10.37 2.84 -1.43
CA ILE A 24 11.65 3.56 -1.29
C ILE A 24 11.47 4.91 -0.57
N LEU A 25 10.27 5.50 -0.62
CA LEU A 25 9.98 6.73 0.10
C LEU A 25 10.31 6.62 1.59
N TYR A 26 9.99 5.50 2.23
CA TYR A 26 10.29 5.29 3.66
C TYR A 26 11.79 5.35 3.98
N VAL A 27 12.66 4.97 3.04
CA VAL A 27 14.11 5.08 3.15
C VAL A 27 14.57 6.53 2.91
N LEU A 28 13.94 7.20 1.93
CA LEU A 28 14.37 8.51 1.47
C LEU A 28 13.85 9.66 2.33
N LEU A 29 12.69 9.51 2.97
CA LEU A 29 12.10 10.55 3.82
C LEU A 29 13.06 11.10 4.88
N PRO A 30 13.79 10.30 5.68
CA PRO A 30 14.76 10.85 6.62
C PRO A 30 15.99 11.46 5.94
N VAL A 31 16.38 10.99 4.75
CA VAL A 31 17.48 11.57 3.97
C VAL A 31 17.07 12.96 3.49
N TRP A 32 15.88 13.10 2.93
CA TRP A 32 15.31 14.38 2.49
C TRP A 32 15.04 15.34 3.64
N ALA A 33 14.53 14.84 4.77
CA ALA A 33 14.32 15.65 5.97
C ALA A 33 15.61 16.31 6.41
N ARG A 34 16.73 15.58 6.41
CA ARG A 34 18.04 16.10 6.76
C ARG A 34 18.59 17.07 5.71
N GLU A 35 18.44 16.76 4.41
CA GLU A 35 19.00 17.56 3.33
C GLU A 35 18.28 18.89 3.14
N PHE A 36 16.96 18.86 3.21
CA PHE A 36 16.12 20.05 2.96
C PHE A 36 15.64 20.73 4.25
N GLY A 37 16.06 20.25 5.43
CA GLY A 37 15.67 20.82 6.72
C GLY A 37 14.17 20.72 7.00
N LEU A 38 13.52 19.60 6.61
CA LEU A 38 12.07 19.46 6.67
C LEU A 38 11.58 19.19 8.10
N SER A 39 10.44 19.77 8.42
CA SER A 39 9.62 19.39 9.56
C SER A 39 9.02 17.99 9.36
N PHE A 40 8.54 17.34 10.43
CA PHE A 40 7.87 16.05 10.31
C PHE A 40 6.52 16.14 9.58
N ALA A 41 5.84 17.29 9.66
CA ALA A 41 4.64 17.55 8.87
C ALA A 41 4.94 17.58 7.37
N GLU A 42 6.03 18.25 6.96
CA GLU A 42 6.48 18.27 5.57
C GLU A 42 6.90 16.87 5.09
N VAL A 43 7.59 16.11 5.91
CA VAL A 43 7.88 14.68 5.65
C VAL A 43 6.60 13.88 5.43
N GLY A 44 5.63 14.02 6.32
CA GLY A 44 4.32 13.40 6.21
C GLY A 44 3.59 13.85 4.95
N LEU A 45 3.68 15.15 4.58
CA LEU A 45 3.07 15.70 3.37
C LEU A 45 3.66 15.09 2.09
N LEU A 46 4.98 14.88 2.01
CA LEU A 46 5.61 14.20 0.88
C LEU A 46 5.02 12.80 0.67
N ARG A 47 4.85 12.04 1.75
CA ARG A 47 4.22 10.71 1.66
C ARG A 47 2.74 10.80 1.28
N THR A 48 2.03 11.75 1.88
CA THR A 48 0.60 12.02 1.63
C THR A 48 0.32 12.36 0.18
N VAL A 49 1.09 13.26 -0.43
CA VAL A 49 0.84 13.67 -1.83
C VAL A 49 1.11 12.54 -2.83
N TYR A 50 2.13 11.71 -2.59
CA TYR A 50 2.38 10.55 -3.44
C TYR A 50 1.24 9.53 -3.33
N SER A 51 0.88 9.13 -2.11
CA SER A 51 -0.17 8.13 -1.87
C SER A 51 -1.56 8.66 -2.26
N GLY A 52 -1.81 9.95 -1.99
CA GLY A 52 -3.06 10.62 -2.37
C GLY A 52 -3.20 10.76 -3.88
N GLY A 53 -2.12 11.12 -4.58
CA GLY A 53 -2.09 11.17 -6.05
C GLY A 53 -2.37 9.80 -6.67
N MET A 54 -1.74 8.75 -6.13
CA MET A 54 -2.00 7.37 -6.54
C MET A 54 -3.47 6.99 -6.34
N ALA A 55 -4.03 7.26 -5.16
CA ALA A 55 -5.42 6.94 -4.85
C ALA A 55 -6.41 7.73 -5.74
N ALA A 56 -6.18 9.02 -5.93
CA ALA A 56 -7.05 9.89 -6.70
C ALA A 56 -7.11 9.51 -8.18
N PHE A 57 -6.02 8.97 -8.73
CA PHE A 57 -5.97 8.62 -10.14
C PHE A 57 -6.43 7.19 -10.46
N GLN A 58 -6.68 6.33 -9.48
CA GLN A 58 -7.13 4.94 -9.74
C GLN A 58 -8.46 4.86 -10.52
N ILE A 59 -9.46 5.65 -10.11
CA ILE A 59 -10.76 5.68 -10.81
C ILE A 59 -10.64 6.34 -12.19
N PRO A 60 -10.05 7.55 -12.33
CA PRO A 60 -9.77 8.13 -13.64
C PRO A 60 -8.99 7.22 -14.58
N ALA A 61 -8.00 6.47 -14.06
CA ALA A 61 -7.22 5.54 -14.87
C ALA A 61 -8.08 4.42 -15.47
N GLY A 62 -9.01 3.84 -14.68
CA GLY A 62 -9.95 2.84 -15.19
C GLY A 62 -10.82 3.40 -16.33
N LEU A 63 -11.39 4.61 -16.15
CA LEU A 63 -12.21 5.26 -17.16
C LEU A 63 -11.41 5.66 -18.43
N LEU A 64 -10.18 6.11 -18.24
CA LEU A 64 -9.29 6.49 -19.36
C LEU A 64 -8.83 5.25 -20.15
N ALA A 65 -8.63 4.11 -19.48
CA ALA A 65 -8.26 2.85 -20.11
C ALA A 65 -9.31 2.38 -21.13
N GLU A 66 -10.61 2.65 -20.87
CA GLU A 66 -11.69 2.35 -21.82
C GLU A 66 -11.54 3.10 -23.14
N ARG A 67 -10.81 4.23 -23.18
CA ARG A 67 -10.61 5.05 -24.37
C ARG A 67 -9.25 4.85 -25.03
N VAL A 68 -8.22 4.58 -24.24
CA VAL A 68 -6.81 4.56 -24.69
C VAL A 68 -6.26 3.14 -24.79
N GLY A 69 -6.90 2.19 -24.09
CA GLY A 69 -6.42 0.83 -23.88
C GLY A 69 -5.54 0.71 -22.63
N GLU A 70 -5.67 -0.41 -21.93
CA GLU A 70 -4.96 -0.68 -20.66
C GLU A 70 -3.44 -0.71 -20.84
N ALA A 71 -2.94 -1.33 -21.94
CA ALA A 71 -1.51 -1.48 -22.20
C ALA A 71 -0.80 -0.13 -22.33
N ARG A 72 -1.39 0.81 -23.10
CA ARG A 72 -0.81 2.15 -23.30
C ARG A 72 -0.81 2.94 -22.01
N LEU A 73 -1.95 2.93 -21.33
CA LEU A 73 -2.11 3.72 -20.10
C LEU A 73 -1.23 3.19 -18.97
N LEU A 74 -1.08 1.86 -18.86
CA LEU A 74 -0.20 1.23 -17.88
C LEU A 74 1.27 1.60 -18.13
N ALA A 75 1.72 1.54 -19.38
CA ALA A 75 3.08 1.95 -19.74
C ALA A 75 3.31 3.45 -19.55
N ALA A 76 2.35 4.30 -19.94
CA ALA A 76 2.45 5.75 -19.77
C ALA A 76 2.49 6.14 -18.28
N GLY A 77 1.64 5.53 -17.43
CA GLY A 77 1.65 5.79 -15.99
C GLY A 77 2.94 5.31 -15.32
N THR A 78 3.46 4.14 -15.73
CA THR A 78 4.76 3.65 -15.24
C THR A 78 5.89 4.60 -15.65
N ALA A 79 5.88 5.09 -16.89
CA ALA A 79 6.85 6.07 -17.36
C ALA A 79 6.71 7.40 -16.60
N ALA A 80 5.49 7.89 -16.37
CA ALA A 80 5.24 9.10 -15.59
C ALA A 80 5.74 8.98 -14.15
N THR A 81 5.50 7.83 -13.49
CA THR A 81 6.07 7.55 -12.16
C THR A 81 7.59 7.64 -12.19
N ALA A 82 8.21 6.92 -13.11
CA ALA A 82 9.66 6.88 -13.23
C ALA A 82 10.26 8.26 -13.54
N LEU A 83 9.65 9.03 -14.46
CA LEU A 83 10.07 10.42 -14.77
C LEU A 83 9.90 11.34 -13.55
N GLY A 84 8.84 11.17 -12.76
CA GLY A 84 8.69 11.88 -11.49
C GLY A 84 9.85 11.62 -10.54
N PHE A 85 10.31 10.37 -10.42
CA PHE A 85 11.48 10.03 -9.60
C PHE A 85 12.81 10.47 -10.22
N VAL A 86 12.96 10.44 -11.56
CA VAL A 86 14.12 11.07 -12.22
C VAL A 86 14.17 12.55 -11.85
N ALA A 87 13.06 13.29 -12.03
CA ALA A 87 12.98 14.70 -11.70
C ALA A 87 13.24 14.98 -10.20
N ALA A 88 12.78 14.08 -9.32
CA ALA A 88 13.08 14.16 -7.88
C ALA A 88 14.59 14.09 -7.61
N GLY A 89 15.37 13.31 -8.39
CA GLY A 89 16.84 13.28 -8.29
C GLY A 89 17.51 14.62 -8.56
N PHE A 90 16.88 15.47 -9.38
CA PHE A 90 17.36 16.84 -9.69
C PHE A 90 16.73 17.91 -8.80
N SER A 91 15.83 17.55 -7.87
CA SER A 91 15.18 18.55 -7.01
C SER A 91 16.18 19.22 -6.06
N GLY A 92 16.10 20.56 -5.97
CA GLY A 92 16.90 21.38 -5.06
C GLY A 92 16.08 22.01 -3.93
N SER A 93 14.79 21.70 -3.82
CA SER A 93 13.91 22.26 -2.81
C SER A 93 12.76 21.33 -2.45
N PHE A 94 12.15 21.55 -1.29
CA PHE A 94 10.95 20.85 -0.84
C PHE A 94 9.80 20.94 -1.86
N LEU A 95 9.51 22.13 -2.39
CA LEU A 95 8.41 22.34 -3.34
C LEU A 95 8.63 21.60 -4.67
N ALA A 96 9.88 21.58 -5.17
CA ALA A 96 10.22 20.82 -6.37
C ALA A 96 10.02 19.32 -6.13
N LEU A 97 10.50 18.80 -5.00
CA LEU A 97 10.33 17.42 -4.61
C LEU A 97 8.85 17.05 -4.45
N LEU A 98 8.06 17.93 -3.82
CA LEU A 98 6.61 17.77 -3.66
C LEU A 98 5.92 17.62 -5.03
N GLY A 99 6.23 18.50 -5.98
CA GLY A 99 5.68 18.45 -7.34
C GLY A 99 6.05 17.14 -8.07
N CYS A 100 7.32 16.69 -7.94
CA CYS A 100 7.79 15.44 -8.50
C CYS A 100 7.02 14.22 -7.92
N LEU A 101 6.77 14.22 -6.61
CA LEU A 101 6.05 13.13 -5.95
C LEU A 101 4.55 13.13 -6.27
N ILE A 102 3.92 14.30 -6.47
CA ILE A 102 2.54 14.38 -6.98
C ILE A 102 2.47 13.72 -8.37
N ALA A 103 3.37 14.11 -9.29
CA ALA A 103 3.41 13.55 -10.64
C ALA A 103 3.68 12.03 -10.62
N GLY A 104 4.64 11.59 -9.80
CA GLY A 104 4.96 10.17 -9.61
C GLY A 104 3.78 9.38 -9.03
N GLY A 105 3.08 9.94 -8.04
CA GLY A 105 1.90 9.33 -7.43
C GLY A 105 0.74 9.19 -8.42
N LEU A 106 0.42 10.24 -9.17
CA LEU A 106 -0.59 10.18 -10.23
C LEU A 106 -0.26 9.09 -11.26
N GLY A 107 1.00 9.04 -11.74
CA GLY A 107 1.45 7.98 -12.63
C GLY A 107 1.29 6.58 -12.04
N SER A 108 1.55 6.42 -10.73
CA SER A 108 1.42 5.14 -10.04
C SER A 108 -0.03 4.66 -9.88
N GLY A 109 -1.00 5.58 -9.95
CA GLY A 109 -2.43 5.27 -9.81
C GLY A 109 -3.00 4.33 -10.87
N VAL A 110 -2.35 4.18 -12.02
CA VAL A 110 -2.80 3.26 -13.10
C VAL A 110 -2.56 1.79 -12.77
N GLN A 111 -1.56 1.49 -11.93
CA GLN A 111 -0.97 0.17 -11.81
C GLN A 111 -1.96 -0.88 -11.29
N HIS A 112 -2.56 -0.64 -10.12
CA HIS A 112 -3.43 -1.64 -9.48
C HIS A 112 -4.69 -1.97 -10.29
N PRO A 113 -5.49 -0.99 -10.76
CA PRO A 113 -6.69 -1.31 -11.50
C PRO A 113 -6.40 -1.99 -12.83
N LEU A 114 -5.43 -1.49 -13.61
CA LEU A 114 -5.20 -2.01 -14.96
C LEU A 114 -4.48 -3.36 -14.96
N SER A 115 -3.47 -3.55 -14.10
CA SER A 115 -2.79 -4.85 -14.01
C SER A 115 -3.71 -5.94 -13.48
N SER A 116 -4.56 -5.62 -12.49
CA SER A 116 -5.56 -6.57 -11.99
C SER A 116 -6.60 -6.95 -13.04
N SER A 117 -7.02 -5.98 -13.87
CA SER A 117 -7.92 -6.21 -15.01
C SER A 117 -7.29 -7.15 -16.03
N LEU A 118 -6.08 -6.85 -16.50
CA LEU A 118 -5.33 -7.68 -17.47
C LEU A 118 -5.12 -9.12 -16.98
N VAL A 119 -4.77 -9.31 -15.70
CA VAL A 119 -4.62 -10.64 -15.11
C VAL A 119 -5.96 -11.35 -15.03
N SER A 120 -7.02 -10.66 -14.64
CA SER A 120 -8.37 -11.23 -14.53
C SER A 120 -8.91 -11.68 -15.87
N GLU A 121 -8.70 -10.92 -16.95
CA GLU A 121 -9.05 -11.26 -18.31
C GLU A 121 -8.25 -12.48 -18.81
N ALA A 122 -6.92 -12.47 -18.61
CA ALA A 122 -6.06 -13.55 -19.07
C ALA A 122 -6.35 -14.91 -18.39
N TYR A 123 -6.99 -14.92 -17.21
CA TYR A 123 -7.35 -16.10 -16.42
C TYR A 123 -8.86 -16.23 -16.19
N GLU A 124 -9.69 -15.76 -17.12
CA GLU A 124 -11.15 -15.76 -16.98
C GLU A 124 -11.73 -17.18 -16.77
N THR A 125 -11.20 -18.16 -17.47
CA THR A 125 -11.68 -19.56 -17.47
C THR A 125 -11.04 -20.45 -16.40
N GLY A 126 -10.27 -19.92 -15.43
CA GLY A 126 -9.72 -20.74 -14.36
C GLY A 126 -8.52 -20.13 -13.64
N ARG A 127 -8.29 -20.56 -12.43
CA ARG A 127 -7.17 -20.15 -11.56
C ARG A 127 -6.97 -18.64 -11.37
N ARG A 128 -7.98 -17.81 -11.65
CA ARG A 128 -7.92 -16.33 -11.53
C ARG A 128 -7.44 -15.91 -10.13
N ARG A 129 -7.97 -16.55 -9.07
CA ARG A 129 -7.57 -16.23 -7.67
C ARG A 129 -6.09 -16.49 -7.43
N VAL A 130 -5.55 -17.60 -7.96
CA VAL A 130 -4.13 -17.94 -7.84
C VAL A 130 -3.28 -16.94 -8.61
N ALA A 131 -3.69 -16.56 -9.82
CA ALA A 131 -2.97 -15.56 -10.64
C ALA A 131 -2.94 -14.19 -9.96
N LEU A 132 -4.07 -13.71 -9.43
CA LEU A 132 -4.13 -12.46 -8.67
C LEU A 132 -3.33 -12.54 -7.36
N GLY A 133 -3.31 -13.70 -6.69
CA GLY A 133 -2.47 -13.94 -5.51
C GLY A 133 -0.98 -13.84 -5.85
N THR A 134 -0.54 -14.45 -6.97
CA THR A 134 0.84 -14.37 -7.47
C THR A 134 1.22 -12.93 -7.83
N TYR A 135 0.31 -12.22 -8.50
CA TYR A 135 0.46 -10.80 -8.81
C TYR A 135 0.64 -9.95 -7.55
N ASN A 136 -0.21 -10.13 -6.54
CA ASN A 136 -0.09 -9.40 -5.27
C ASN A 136 1.21 -9.74 -4.52
N PHE A 137 1.61 -11.00 -4.50
CA PHE A 137 2.87 -11.43 -3.91
C PHE A 137 4.09 -10.78 -4.57
N SER A 138 4.05 -10.55 -5.88
CA SER A 138 5.16 -9.88 -6.58
C SER A 138 5.34 -8.42 -6.13
N GLY A 139 4.25 -7.71 -5.80
CA GLY A 139 4.31 -6.39 -5.19
C GLY A 139 4.95 -6.43 -3.80
N ASP A 140 4.53 -7.39 -2.95
CA ASP A 140 5.15 -7.57 -1.64
C ASP A 140 6.66 -7.85 -1.74
N LEU A 141 7.09 -8.60 -2.77
CA LEU A 141 8.51 -8.80 -3.03
C LEU A 141 9.22 -7.49 -3.43
N GLY A 142 8.56 -6.62 -4.20
CA GLY A 142 9.04 -5.26 -4.52
C GLY A 142 9.28 -4.43 -3.26
N LYS A 143 8.35 -4.45 -2.30
CA LYS A 143 8.47 -3.76 -1.00
C LYS A 143 9.64 -4.28 -0.15
N VAL A 144 9.92 -5.57 -0.23
CA VAL A 144 11.03 -6.19 0.51
C VAL A 144 12.38 -5.83 -0.12
N VAL A 145 12.49 -6.00 -1.44
CA VAL A 145 13.78 -5.96 -2.14
C VAL A 145 14.22 -4.52 -2.46
N VAL A 146 13.31 -3.71 -2.99
CA VAL A 146 13.72 -2.42 -3.57
C VAL A 146 14.13 -1.39 -2.52
N PRO A 147 13.39 -1.16 -1.42
CA PRO A 147 13.85 -0.26 -0.36
C PRO A 147 15.17 -0.69 0.25
N ALA A 148 15.38 -2.00 0.46
CA ALA A 148 16.65 -2.52 0.97
C ALA A 148 17.81 -2.26 -0.01
N ALA A 149 17.62 -2.53 -1.30
CA ALA A 149 18.63 -2.28 -2.33
C ALA A 149 18.98 -0.78 -2.42
N VAL A 150 17.99 0.11 -2.42
CA VAL A 150 18.21 1.57 -2.43
C VAL A 150 18.92 2.02 -1.17
N ALA A 151 18.51 1.55 0.02
CA ALA A 151 19.16 1.89 1.28
C ALA A 151 20.65 1.46 1.31
N LEU A 152 20.97 0.30 0.73
CA LEU A 152 22.36 -0.18 0.59
C LEU A 152 23.16 0.67 -0.41
N ALA A 153 22.54 1.17 -1.47
CA ALA A 153 23.20 1.97 -2.50
C ALA A 153 23.47 3.43 -2.06
N VAL A 154 22.56 4.02 -1.28
CA VAL A 154 22.62 5.45 -0.88
C VAL A 154 23.98 5.89 -0.33
N PRO A 155 24.68 5.17 0.57
CA PRO A 155 25.96 5.62 1.09
C PRO A 155 27.09 5.62 0.05
N TRP A 156 26.97 4.85 -1.01
CA TRP A 156 28.01 4.70 -2.05
C TRP A 156 27.85 5.68 -3.21
N VAL A 157 26.61 5.87 -3.65
CA VAL A 157 26.32 6.66 -4.85
C VAL A 157 25.50 7.93 -4.57
N GLY A 158 25.06 8.11 -3.33
CA GLY A 158 24.13 9.16 -2.94
C GLY A 158 22.68 8.82 -3.31
N TRP A 159 21.71 9.43 -2.64
CA TRP A 159 20.30 9.15 -2.84
C TRP A 159 19.80 9.55 -4.25
N ARG A 160 20.34 10.64 -4.82
CA ARG A 160 19.95 11.11 -6.16
C ARG A 160 20.23 10.06 -7.22
N ARG A 161 21.47 9.57 -7.28
CA ARG A 161 21.86 8.55 -8.26
C ARG A 161 21.17 7.20 -7.99
N ALA A 162 20.94 6.83 -6.73
CA ALA A 162 20.20 5.62 -6.40
C ALA A 162 18.76 5.68 -6.94
N VAL A 163 18.08 6.81 -6.75
CA VAL A 163 16.71 7.04 -7.25
C VAL A 163 16.69 7.12 -8.78
N GLU A 164 17.61 7.87 -9.41
CA GLU A 164 17.73 7.98 -10.86
C GLU A 164 17.96 6.62 -11.52
N THR A 165 18.84 5.80 -10.93
CA THR A 165 19.13 4.44 -11.43
C THR A 165 17.88 3.56 -11.37
N TYR A 166 17.17 3.59 -10.24
CA TYR A 166 15.93 2.82 -10.12
C TYR A 166 14.84 3.36 -11.05
N ALA A 167 14.75 4.66 -11.22
CA ALA A 167 13.81 5.29 -12.14
C ALA A 167 14.14 4.97 -13.62
N ALA A 168 15.41 4.94 -14.00
CA ALA A 168 15.83 4.48 -15.33
C ALA A 168 15.43 3.00 -15.58
N PHE A 169 15.57 2.15 -14.58
CA PHE A 169 15.05 0.78 -14.63
C PHE A 169 13.53 0.76 -14.80
N GLY A 170 12.79 1.60 -14.09
CA GLY A 170 11.33 1.75 -14.25
C GLY A 170 10.93 2.20 -15.67
N LEU A 171 11.67 3.13 -16.28
CA LEU A 171 11.46 3.53 -17.68
C LEU A 171 11.69 2.37 -18.66
N ALA A 172 12.77 1.60 -18.46
CA ALA A 172 13.03 0.42 -19.27
C ALA A 172 11.91 -0.61 -19.15
N VAL A 173 11.41 -0.84 -17.90
CA VAL A 173 10.26 -1.72 -17.65
C VAL A 173 9.01 -1.21 -18.34
N ALA A 174 8.72 0.10 -18.34
CA ALA A 174 7.58 0.67 -19.05
C ALA A 174 7.60 0.36 -20.55
N VAL A 175 8.78 0.51 -21.19
CA VAL A 175 8.97 0.18 -22.60
C VAL A 175 8.80 -1.32 -22.85
N VAL A 176 9.48 -2.16 -22.07
CA VAL A 176 9.42 -3.62 -22.21
C VAL A 176 7.98 -4.12 -22.11
N ILE A 177 7.25 -3.65 -21.11
CA ILE A 177 5.87 -4.08 -20.87
C ILE A 177 4.94 -3.60 -22.00
N LEU A 178 5.10 -2.37 -22.47
CA LEU A 178 4.35 -1.89 -23.63
C LEU A 178 4.55 -2.84 -24.81
N LEU A 179 5.79 -3.15 -25.15
CA LEU A 179 6.14 -4.03 -26.27
C LEU A 179 5.59 -5.46 -26.08
N VAL A 180 5.69 -6.00 -24.86
CA VAL A 180 5.19 -7.35 -24.55
C VAL A 180 3.66 -7.39 -24.64
N LEU A 181 2.94 -6.45 -24.03
CA LEU A 181 1.47 -6.41 -24.06
C LEU A 181 0.95 -6.20 -25.49
N TYR A 182 1.63 -5.36 -26.31
CA TYR A 182 1.28 -5.21 -27.72
C TYR A 182 1.48 -6.50 -28.52
N ARG A 183 2.60 -7.21 -28.33
CA ARG A 183 2.84 -8.51 -28.98
C ARG A 183 1.80 -9.56 -28.58
N LEU A 184 1.34 -9.51 -27.35
CA LEU A 184 0.33 -10.42 -26.79
C LEU A 184 -1.10 -9.98 -27.16
N ARG A 185 -1.29 -8.80 -27.73
CA ARG A 185 -2.59 -8.14 -27.96
C ARG A 185 -3.43 -8.09 -26.67
N ALA A 186 -2.79 -7.86 -25.52
CA ALA A 186 -3.45 -7.78 -24.21
C ALA A 186 -3.66 -6.32 -23.81
N GLY A 187 -4.91 -5.93 -23.51
CA GLY A 187 -5.28 -4.55 -23.12
C GLY A 187 -4.99 -3.50 -24.21
N VAL A 188 -4.90 -3.90 -25.50
CA VAL A 188 -4.64 -3.01 -26.64
C VAL A 188 -5.94 -2.50 -27.25
N GLU A 189 -6.97 -3.34 -27.23
CA GLU A 189 -8.27 -3.01 -27.80
C GLU A 189 -9.08 -2.16 -26.82
N VAL A 190 -9.78 -1.17 -27.36
CA VAL A 190 -10.69 -0.31 -26.60
C VAL A 190 -11.98 -1.10 -26.37
N ALA A 191 -12.34 -1.34 -25.14
CA ALA A 191 -13.56 -2.08 -24.82
C ALA A 191 -14.80 -1.33 -25.36
N PRO A 192 -15.81 -2.02 -25.92
CA PRO A 192 -17.08 -1.41 -26.25
C PRO A 192 -17.68 -0.79 -24.99
N ARG A 193 -18.14 0.46 -25.11
CA ARG A 193 -18.77 1.20 -24.01
C ARG A 193 -20.01 0.46 -23.54
N ILE A 194 -19.93 -0.26 -22.44
CA ILE A 194 -21.11 -0.82 -21.76
C ILE A 194 -21.80 0.40 -21.13
N GLU A 195 -22.94 0.80 -21.68
CA GLU A 195 -23.83 1.75 -21.01
C GLU A 195 -24.31 1.08 -19.72
N THR A 196 -23.66 1.42 -18.60
CA THR A 196 -24.15 1.03 -17.29
C THR A 196 -25.47 1.73 -17.07
N SER A 197 -26.55 0.97 -17.15
CA SER A 197 -27.88 1.37 -16.73
C SER A 197 -27.76 2.11 -15.40
N ARG A 198 -28.39 3.28 -15.28
CA ARG A 198 -28.53 4.07 -14.04
C ARG A 198 -29.30 3.23 -13.01
N SER A 199 -28.62 2.29 -12.40
CA SER A 199 -29.12 1.48 -11.30
C SER A 199 -29.21 2.36 -10.04
N SER A 200 -30.30 2.22 -9.28
CA SER A 200 -30.60 2.90 -8.02
C SER A 200 -29.38 3.17 -7.13
N MET A 201 -29.41 4.30 -6.39
CA MET A 201 -28.32 4.72 -5.45
C MET A 201 -28.16 3.80 -4.21
N ASP A 202 -28.71 2.61 -4.22
CA ASP A 202 -28.52 1.62 -3.17
C ASP A 202 -27.08 1.04 -3.22
N TRP A 203 -26.39 1.08 -2.09
CA TRP A 203 -25.02 0.60 -1.92
C TRP A 203 -24.93 -0.90 -1.58
N GLY A 204 -26.06 -1.56 -1.41
CA GLY A 204 -26.15 -2.99 -1.10
C GLY A 204 -25.63 -3.36 0.29
N ILE A 205 -25.54 -2.41 1.22
CA ILE A 205 -25.08 -2.66 2.60
C ILE A 205 -26.24 -3.27 3.37
N ARG A 206 -26.11 -4.55 3.77
CA ARG A 206 -27.14 -5.29 4.54
C ARG A 206 -27.20 -4.85 5.99
N ASP A 207 -26.05 -4.62 6.61
CA ASP A 207 -25.92 -4.14 7.98
C ASP A 207 -25.04 -2.89 8.01
N ALA A 208 -25.68 -1.73 8.06
CA ALA A 208 -25.00 -0.44 8.05
C ALA A 208 -24.09 -0.24 9.29
N ARG A 209 -24.51 -0.71 10.46
CA ARG A 209 -23.72 -0.58 11.69
C ARG A 209 -22.51 -1.49 11.71
N GLY A 210 -22.67 -2.75 11.27
CA GLY A 210 -21.56 -3.69 11.11
C GLY A 210 -20.57 -3.20 10.06
N PHE A 211 -21.05 -2.68 8.92
CA PHE A 211 -20.20 -2.11 7.87
C PHE A 211 -19.44 -0.85 8.35
N GLN A 212 -20.11 0.04 9.09
CA GLN A 212 -19.46 1.23 9.67
C GLN A 212 -18.37 0.84 10.68
N ALA A 213 -18.64 -0.14 11.55
CA ALA A 213 -17.64 -0.65 12.49
C ALA A 213 -16.45 -1.28 11.76
N LEU A 214 -16.70 -2.11 10.71
CA LEU A 214 -15.65 -2.69 9.89
C LEU A 214 -14.83 -1.62 9.17
N ALA A 215 -15.49 -0.61 8.60
CA ALA A 215 -14.84 0.51 7.93
C ALA A 215 -13.99 1.36 8.92
N ALA A 216 -14.47 1.58 10.14
CA ALA A 216 -13.72 2.28 11.18
C ALA A 216 -12.45 1.50 11.58
N ILE A 217 -12.54 0.17 11.73
CA ILE A 217 -11.36 -0.68 11.97
C ILE A 217 -10.37 -0.55 10.80
N GLN A 218 -10.84 -0.60 9.56
CA GLN A 218 -10.02 -0.44 8.37
C GLN A 218 -9.30 0.92 8.32
N VAL A 219 -9.98 2.00 8.68
CA VAL A 219 -9.42 3.36 8.77
C VAL A 219 -8.29 3.40 9.80
N ILE A 220 -8.52 2.84 11.00
CA ILE A 220 -7.53 2.78 12.07
C ILE A 220 -6.33 1.92 11.65
N ASP A 221 -6.55 0.69 11.14
CA ASP A 221 -5.49 -0.22 10.68
C ASP A 221 -4.60 0.42 9.62
N ASN A 222 -5.22 1.00 8.58
CA ASN A 222 -4.45 1.63 7.50
C ASN A 222 -3.71 2.90 7.94
N SER A 223 -4.32 3.73 8.80
CA SER A 223 -3.67 4.91 9.38
C SER A 223 -2.48 4.53 10.24
N THR A 224 -2.65 3.48 11.07
CA THR A 224 -1.59 2.91 11.91
C THR A 224 -0.42 2.43 11.07
N ARG A 225 -0.69 1.61 10.05
CA ARG A 225 0.36 1.08 9.17
C ARG A 225 1.12 2.18 8.46
N SER A 226 0.42 3.13 7.83
CA SER A 226 1.04 4.22 7.08
C SER A 226 1.80 5.17 7.99
N GLY A 227 1.24 5.53 9.13
CA GLY A 227 1.90 6.36 10.14
C GLY A 227 3.14 5.68 10.73
N PHE A 228 3.02 4.42 11.15
CA PHE A 228 4.14 3.65 11.67
C PHE A 228 5.29 3.55 10.68
N LEU A 229 5.02 3.10 9.45
CA LEU A 229 6.05 2.93 8.42
C LEU A 229 6.72 4.26 8.04
N THR A 230 5.99 5.38 8.06
CA THR A 230 6.55 6.71 7.76
C THR A 230 7.52 7.16 8.83
N PHE A 231 7.23 6.93 10.11
CA PHE A 231 8.03 7.44 11.23
C PHE A 231 8.95 6.42 11.87
N LEU A 232 8.83 5.12 11.55
CA LEU A 232 9.77 4.07 11.98
C LEU A 232 11.24 4.42 11.65
N PRO A 233 11.60 4.88 10.43
CA PRO A 233 12.97 5.25 10.11
C PRO A 233 13.54 6.32 11.04
N PHE A 234 12.74 7.32 11.39
CA PHE A 234 13.16 8.40 12.29
C PHE A 234 13.38 7.91 13.72
N LEU A 235 12.51 7.02 14.21
CA LEU A 235 12.71 6.36 15.50
C LEU A 235 14.01 5.56 15.53
N LEU A 236 14.29 4.80 14.47
CA LEU A 236 15.50 4.00 14.39
C LEU A 236 16.77 4.86 14.30
N ILE A 237 16.74 5.99 13.58
CA ILE A 237 17.84 6.97 13.56
C ILE A 237 18.06 7.53 14.97
N ALA A 238 17.01 7.90 15.69
CA ALA A 238 17.13 8.38 17.07
C ALA A 238 17.73 7.33 18.01
N LYS A 239 17.59 6.02 17.67
CA LYS A 239 18.24 4.90 18.38
C LYS A 239 19.67 4.59 17.87
N GLY A 240 20.24 5.42 16.97
CA GLY A 240 21.60 5.25 16.42
C GLY A 240 21.70 4.38 15.17
N SER A 241 20.59 4.16 14.45
CA SER A 241 20.57 3.38 13.21
C SER A 241 21.18 4.15 12.03
N THR A 242 21.70 3.39 11.05
CA THR A 242 22.15 3.91 9.76
C THR A 242 21.06 3.76 8.69
N VAL A 243 21.21 4.45 7.55
CA VAL A 243 20.28 4.31 6.40
C VAL A 243 20.23 2.86 5.91
N GLN A 244 21.35 2.14 5.89
CA GLN A 244 21.39 0.72 5.51
C GLN A 244 20.56 -0.15 6.47
N ALA A 245 20.71 0.09 7.78
CA ALA A 245 19.95 -0.66 8.78
C ALA A 245 18.44 -0.34 8.72
N ILE A 246 18.05 0.87 8.29
CA ILE A 246 16.64 1.22 8.00
C ILE A 246 16.11 0.35 6.85
N GLY A 247 16.89 0.18 5.77
CA GLY A 247 16.48 -0.70 4.67
C GLY A 247 16.27 -2.15 5.13
N ILE A 248 17.14 -2.67 6.00
CA ILE A 248 16.99 -3.99 6.61
C ILE A 248 15.74 -4.03 7.51
N ALA A 249 15.51 -3.01 8.31
CA ALA A 249 14.34 -2.91 9.18
C ALA A 249 13.02 -2.96 8.38
N LEU A 250 12.92 -2.19 7.31
CA LEU A 250 11.77 -2.20 6.41
C LEU A 250 11.60 -3.55 5.71
N MET A 251 12.71 -4.15 5.25
CA MET A 251 12.72 -5.50 4.69
C MET A 251 12.13 -6.52 5.69
N LEU A 252 12.52 -6.46 6.96
CA LEU A 252 12.03 -7.35 8.02
C LEU A 252 10.52 -7.16 8.26
N VAL A 253 10.05 -5.91 8.31
CA VAL A 253 8.61 -5.60 8.47
C VAL A 253 7.81 -6.11 7.26
N PHE A 254 8.27 -5.84 6.05
CA PHE A 254 7.54 -6.25 4.83
C PHE A 254 7.58 -7.76 4.61
N ALA A 255 8.71 -8.41 4.88
CA ALA A 255 8.81 -9.88 4.83
C ALA A 255 7.87 -10.53 5.86
N GLY A 256 7.86 -10.02 7.10
CA GLY A 256 6.88 -10.42 8.11
C GLY A 256 5.44 -10.20 7.61
N GLY A 257 5.17 -9.06 6.99
CA GLY A 257 3.86 -8.73 6.43
C GLY A 257 3.39 -9.67 5.32
N ALA A 258 4.30 -10.07 4.42
CA ALA A 258 3.98 -11.05 3.38
C ALA A 258 3.56 -12.40 3.99
N VAL A 259 4.30 -12.88 5.01
CA VAL A 259 3.95 -14.09 5.77
C VAL A 259 2.64 -13.88 6.53
N GLY A 260 2.43 -12.71 7.11
CA GLY A 260 1.25 -12.36 7.91
C GLY A 260 -0.06 -12.49 7.14
N LYS A 261 -0.09 -12.12 5.87
CA LYS A 261 -1.29 -12.23 5.01
C LYS A 261 -1.79 -13.68 4.92
N PHE A 262 -0.88 -14.64 4.78
CA PHE A 262 -1.22 -16.07 4.74
C PHE A 262 -1.58 -16.61 6.12
N LEU A 263 -0.76 -16.28 7.12
CA LEU A 263 -0.93 -16.76 8.48
C LEU A 263 -2.25 -16.27 9.10
N CYS A 264 -2.57 -14.98 8.95
CA CYS A 264 -3.81 -14.41 9.48
C CYS A 264 -5.05 -14.89 8.73
N GLY A 265 -4.95 -15.16 7.42
CA GLY A 265 -6.01 -15.83 6.67
C GLY A 265 -6.33 -17.22 7.25
N ALA A 266 -5.33 -18.06 7.43
CA ALA A 266 -5.48 -19.39 8.03
C ALA A 266 -5.95 -19.31 9.51
N LEU A 267 -5.50 -18.29 10.24
CA LEU A 267 -5.93 -18.07 11.62
C LEU A 267 -7.42 -17.68 11.69
N ALA A 268 -7.88 -16.85 10.75
CA ALA A 268 -9.28 -16.45 10.65
C ALA A 268 -10.22 -17.63 10.32
N GLU A 269 -9.75 -18.59 9.51
CA GLU A 269 -10.50 -19.82 9.25
C GLU A 269 -10.65 -20.71 10.51
N ARG A 270 -9.62 -20.74 11.37
CA ARG A 270 -9.60 -21.58 12.58
C ARG A 270 -10.24 -20.95 13.81
N LEU A 271 -9.92 -19.68 14.07
CA LEU A 271 -10.35 -18.96 15.28
C LEU A 271 -11.54 -18.04 15.04
N GLY A 272 -11.88 -17.81 13.78
CA GLY A 272 -12.86 -16.83 13.35
C GLY A 272 -12.27 -15.41 13.21
N VAL A 273 -12.94 -14.61 12.39
CA VAL A 273 -12.53 -13.25 12.00
C VAL A 273 -12.27 -12.37 13.23
N ILE A 274 -13.21 -12.29 14.17
CA ILE A 274 -13.17 -11.38 15.32
C ILE A 274 -11.95 -11.65 16.21
N ARG A 275 -11.70 -12.91 16.57
CA ARG A 275 -10.56 -13.27 17.42
C ARG A 275 -9.25 -12.98 16.71
N THR A 276 -9.17 -13.23 15.40
CA THR A 276 -7.98 -12.95 14.61
C THR A 276 -7.69 -11.45 14.59
N VAL A 277 -8.68 -10.60 14.31
CA VAL A 277 -8.52 -9.14 14.33
C VAL A 277 -8.07 -8.67 15.73
N ILE A 278 -8.69 -9.15 16.82
CA ILE A 278 -8.28 -8.79 18.17
C ILE A 278 -6.81 -9.16 18.42
N ILE A 279 -6.39 -10.37 18.07
CA ILE A 279 -5.00 -10.83 18.28
C ILE A 279 -4.02 -9.97 17.47
N THR A 280 -4.31 -9.72 16.20
CA THR A 280 -3.41 -8.95 15.34
C THR A 280 -3.33 -7.48 15.74
N GLU A 281 -4.46 -6.84 16.10
CA GLU A 281 -4.48 -5.44 16.52
C GLU A 281 -3.81 -5.25 17.88
N VAL A 282 -4.05 -6.14 18.84
CA VAL A 282 -3.35 -6.12 20.14
C VAL A 282 -1.85 -6.34 19.95
N ALA A 283 -1.46 -7.28 19.10
CA ALA A 283 -0.05 -7.52 18.78
C ALA A 283 0.59 -6.31 18.08
N THR A 284 -0.12 -5.65 17.16
CA THR A 284 0.35 -4.46 16.45
C THR A 284 0.55 -3.30 17.43
N GLY A 285 -0.47 -2.91 18.17
CA GLY A 285 -0.39 -1.82 19.14
C GLY A 285 0.64 -2.08 20.23
N GLY A 286 0.61 -3.28 20.82
CA GLY A 286 1.55 -3.70 21.85
C GLY A 286 2.99 -3.70 21.36
N ALA A 287 3.27 -4.24 20.16
CA ALA A 287 4.61 -4.27 19.61
C ALA A 287 5.13 -2.86 19.24
N ILE A 288 4.27 -1.95 18.74
CA ILE A 288 4.67 -0.56 18.49
C ILE A 288 5.04 0.12 19.81
N LEU A 289 4.25 -0.03 20.88
CA LEU A 289 4.54 0.57 22.18
C LEU A 289 5.81 -0.01 22.82
N VAL A 290 6.02 -1.31 22.74
CA VAL A 290 7.24 -1.98 23.22
C VAL A 290 8.46 -1.50 22.43
N LEU A 291 8.34 -1.33 21.10
CA LEU A 291 9.42 -0.86 20.24
C LEU A 291 9.96 0.52 20.68
N LEU A 292 9.11 1.40 21.24
CA LEU A 292 9.53 2.71 21.73
C LEU A 292 10.58 2.59 22.84
N ALA A 293 10.40 1.64 23.74
CA ALA A 293 11.27 1.43 24.91
C ALA A 293 12.52 0.60 24.61
N LEU A 294 12.53 -0.20 23.53
CA LEU A 294 13.63 -1.11 23.21
C LEU A 294 14.85 -0.38 22.65
N PRO A 295 16.08 -0.79 23.00
CA PRO A 295 17.31 -0.42 22.27
C PRO A 295 17.26 -0.92 20.81
N LEU A 296 18.18 -0.42 19.95
CA LEU A 296 18.16 -0.67 18.52
C LEU A 296 18.10 -2.16 18.13
N VAL A 297 18.99 -3.00 18.71
CA VAL A 297 19.08 -4.42 18.31
C VAL A 297 17.81 -5.19 18.66
N PRO A 298 17.29 -5.17 19.91
CA PRO A 298 15.98 -5.77 20.23
C PRO A 298 14.83 -5.19 19.41
N ALA A 299 14.87 -3.88 19.09
CA ALA A 299 13.88 -3.25 18.22
C ALA A 299 13.86 -3.91 16.82
N LEU A 300 15.00 -4.17 16.22
CA LEU A 300 15.09 -4.86 14.92
C LEU A 300 14.57 -6.30 14.98
N VAL A 301 14.80 -7.02 16.09
CA VAL A 301 14.35 -8.41 16.26
C VAL A 301 12.83 -8.54 16.31
N ILE A 302 12.12 -7.56 16.86
CA ILE A 302 10.65 -7.60 16.95
C ILE A 302 9.95 -7.23 15.62
N LEU A 303 10.63 -6.54 14.69
CA LEU A 303 10.03 -6.03 13.46
C LEU A 303 9.38 -7.09 12.56
N PRO A 304 9.94 -8.30 12.35
CA PRO A 304 9.26 -9.34 11.58
C PRO A 304 7.92 -9.74 12.18
N VAL A 305 7.86 -9.90 13.50
CA VAL A 305 6.64 -10.26 14.23
C VAL A 305 5.62 -9.14 14.15
N LEU A 306 6.07 -7.88 14.35
CA LEU A 306 5.23 -6.70 14.14
C LEU A 306 4.71 -6.65 12.69
N GLY A 307 5.55 -6.96 11.72
CA GLY A 307 5.17 -7.01 10.30
C GLY A 307 4.06 -8.01 10.03
N VAL A 308 4.11 -9.19 10.64
CA VAL A 308 3.04 -10.21 10.56
C VAL A 308 1.71 -9.64 11.04
N ALA A 309 1.68 -9.02 12.21
CA ALA A 309 0.47 -8.45 12.79
C ALA A 309 -0.02 -7.25 11.96
N LEU A 310 0.85 -6.28 11.69
CA LEU A 310 0.56 -5.00 11.02
C LEU A 310 -0.03 -5.15 9.61
N ASN A 311 0.36 -6.19 8.87
CA ASN A 311 -0.12 -6.40 7.49
C ASN A 311 -1.10 -7.57 7.37
N GLY A 312 -1.20 -8.43 8.38
CA GLY A 312 -2.06 -9.61 8.35
C GLY A 312 -3.54 -9.27 8.52
N THR A 313 -3.88 -8.28 9.34
CA THR A 313 -5.26 -7.86 9.64
C THR A 313 -6.03 -7.49 8.38
N SER A 314 -5.41 -6.78 7.46
CA SER A 314 -6.09 -6.30 6.25
C SER A 314 -6.70 -7.42 5.41
N SER A 315 -6.06 -8.59 5.30
CA SER A 315 -6.60 -9.73 4.54
C SER A 315 -7.89 -10.27 5.16
N VAL A 316 -7.99 -10.24 6.47
CA VAL A 316 -9.18 -10.68 7.23
C VAL A 316 -10.32 -9.68 7.09
N LEU A 317 -10.02 -8.37 7.19
CA LEU A 317 -11.02 -7.31 7.06
C LEU A 317 -11.62 -7.30 5.64
N TYR A 318 -10.80 -7.44 4.61
CA TYR A 318 -11.30 -7.52 3.21
C TYR A 318 -12.22 -8.72 3.00
N GLY A 319 -11.90 -9.87 3.57
CA GLY A 319 -12.76 -11.05 3.51
C GLY A 319 -14.16 -10.81 4.09
N THR A 320 -14.22 -10.05 5.19
CA THR A 320 -15.47 -9.80 5.95
C THR A 320 -16.42 -8.83 5.25
N VAL A 321 -15.94 -7.97 4.34
CA VAL A 321 -16.81 -7.06 3.56
C VAL A 321 -17.91 -7.84 2.83
N ALA A 322 -17.58 -9.01 2.27
CA ALA A 322 -18.52 -9.82 1.52
C ALA A 322 -19.72 -10.32 2.36
N ASP A 323 -19.55 -10.44 3.67
CA ASP A 323 -20.58 -10.89 4.60
C ASP A 323 -21.61 -9.81 4.94
N LEU A 324 -21.19 -8.53 4.79
CA LEU A 324 -22.00 -7.35 5.15
C LEU A 324 -22.66 -6.67 3.94
N VAL A 325 -22.39 -7.16 2.71
CA VAL A 325 -22.87 -6.55 1.47
C VAL A 325 -23.60 -7.59 0.61
N THR A 326 -24.64 -7.17 -0.11
CA THR A 326 -25.37 -8.03 -1.04
C THR A 326 -24.48 -8.49 -2.20
N SER A 327 -24.73 -9.68 -2.73
CA SER A 327 -23.92 -10.29 -3.78
C SER A 327 -23.88 -9.49 -5.09
N ASP A 328 -24.99 -8.86 -5.43
CA ASP A 328 -25.17 -8.00 -6.63
C ASP A 328 -24.50 -6.63 -6.50
N ARG A 329 -24.20 -6.17 -5.28
CA ARG A 329 -23.62 -4.84 -4.99
C ARG A 329 -22.23 -4.91 -4.34
N ARG A 330 -21.61 -6.08 -4.29
CA ARG A 330 -20.28 -6.27 -3.66
C ARG A 330 -19.24 -5.26 -4.15
N ALA A 331 -19.19 -4.98 -5.44
CA ALA A 331 -18.24 -4.03 -6.00
C ALA A 331 -18.36 -2.63 -5.40
N ARG A 332 -19.59 -2.16 -5.12
CA ARG A 332 -19.83 -0.85 -4.49
C ARG A 332 -19.39 -0.85 -3.02
N GLY A 333 -19.75 -1.90 -2.27
CA GLY A 333 -19.33 -2.03 -0.87
C GLY A 333 -17.81 -2.06 -0.72
N TYR A 334 -17.12 -2.85 -1.55
CA TYR A 334 -15.66 -2.84 -1.60
C TYR A 334 -15.11 -1.49 -2.02
N GLY A 335 -15.73 -0.80 -2.98
CA GLY A 335 -15.32 0.54 -3.42
C GLY A 335 -15.27 1.54 -2.27
N ILE A 336 -16.36 1.62 -1.45
CA ILE A 336 -16.39 2.50 -0.26
C ILE A 336 -15.28 2.07 0.74
N PHE A 337 -15.23 0.77 1.05
CA PHE A 337 -14.31 0.24 2.04
C PHE A 337 -12.84 0.53 1.68
N TYR A 338 -12.44 0.30 0.42
CA TYR A 338 -11.11 0.62 -0.10
C TYR A 338 -10.84 2.13 -0.08
N THR A 339 -11.80 2.95 -0.53
CA THR A 339 -11.62 4.41 -0.57
C THR A 339 -11.38 4.98 0.82
N LEU A 340 -12.13 4.53 1.82
CA LEU A 340 -11.93 4.95 3.21
C LEU A 340 -10.55 4.54 3.74
N GLY A 341 -10.15 3.27 3.51
CA GLY A 341 -8.85 2.77 3.96
C GLY A 341 -7.67 3.47 3.29
N VAL A 342 -7.72 3.63 1.95
CA VAL A 342 -6.65 4.29 1.19
C VAL A 342 -6.58 5.78 1.51
N GLY A 343 -7.73 6.46 1.64
CA GLY A 343 -7.79 7.85 2.04
C GLY A 343 -7.18 8.09 3.42
N ALA A 344 -7.52 7.24 4.38
CA ALA A 344 -6.93 7.29 5.72
C ALA A 344 -5.42 7.03 5.70
N SER A 345 -4.98 6.01 4.97
CA SER A 345 -3.56 5.70 4.78
C SER A 345 -2.78 6.86 4.13
N ALA A 346 -3.40 7.58 3.20
CA ALA A 346 -2.77 8.71 2.54
C ALA A 346 -2.63 9.93 3.47
N LEU A 347 -3.64 10.23 4.30
CA LEU A 347 -3.65 11.39 5.18
C LEU A 347 -2.86 11.19 6.48
N ALA A 348 -2.80 9.97 6.99
CA ALA A 348 -2.20 9.64 8.28
C ALA A 348 -0.75 10.14 8.45
N PRO A 349 0.17 10.03 7.44
CA PRO A 349 1.53 10.53 7.58
C PRO A 349 1.59 12.02 7.88
N PHE A 350 0.76 12.83 7.22
CA PHE A 350 0.71 14.27 7.49
C PHE A 350 0.21 14.57 8.90
N VAL A 351 -0.88 13.94 9.33
CA VAL A 351 -1.45 14.13 10.67
C VAL A 351 -0.45 13.72 11.76
N TYR A 352 0.18 12.54 11.64
CA TYR A 352 1.20 12.11 12.60
C TYR A 352 2.49 12.93 12.50
N GLY A 353 2.77 13.55 11.34
CA GLY A 353 3.83 14.52 11.17
C GLY A 353 3.62 15.76 12.02
N LEU A 354 2.41 16.35 12.01
CA LEU A 354 2.05 17.47 12.88
C LEU A 354 2.20 17.11 14.37
N VAL A 355 1.78 15.90 14.76
CA VAL A 355 1.99 15.42 16.14
C VAL A 355 3.48 15.28 16.44
N SER A 356 4.27 14.79 15.48
CA SER A 356 5.72 14.64 15.67
C SER A 356 6.44 15.98 15.81
N ASP A 357 6.00 17.03 15.11
CA ASP A 357 6.54 18.38 15.25
C ASP A 357 6.23 18.97 16.64
N TRP A 358 5.05 18.65 17.20
CA TRP A 358 4.64 19.13 18.50
C TRP A 358 5.31 18.41 19.68
N GLY A 359 5.40 17.09 19.65
CA GLY A 359 5.83 16.27 20.79
C GLY A 359 6.88 15.20 20.47
N GLY A 360 7.46 15.26 19.26
CA GLY A 360 8.45 14.29 18.80
C GLY A 360 7.89 12.99 18.25
N VAL A 361 8.71 12.28 17.49
CA VAL A 361 8.37 10.98 16.88
C VAL A 361 7.92 9.92 17.91
N PRO A 362 8.52 9.82 19.10
CA PRO A 362 8.05 8.85 20.11
C PRO A 362 6.60 9.08 20.55
N LEU A 363 6.16 10.34 20.70
CA LEU A 363 4.77 10.66 21.02
C LEU A 363 3.83 10.25 19.88
N ALA A 364 4.17 10.61 18.63
CA ALA A 364 3.36 10.26 17.47
C ALA A 364 3.22 8.74 17.33
N LEU A 365 4.31 7.98 17.43
CA LEU A 365 4.27 6.52 17.38
C LEU A 365 3.57 5.90 18.60
N GLY A 366 3.66 6.53 19.78
CA GLY A 366 2.89 6.16 20.96
C GLY A 366 1.38 6.30 20.72
N LEU A 367 0.95 7.38 20.09
CA LEU A 367 -0.44 7.57 19.66
C LEU A 367 -0.85 6.56 18.58
N VAL A 368 0.00 6.33 17.57
CA VAL A 368 -0.23 5.30 16.54
C VAL A 368 -0.49 3.93 17.19
N GLY A 369 0.37 3.49 18.12
CA GLY A 369 0.22 2.22 18.80
C GLY A 369 -1.00 2.17 19.75
N SER A 370 -1.36 3.31 20.36
CA SER A 370 -2.49 3.39 21.30
C SER A 370 -3.86 3.44 20.60
N ILE A 371 -3.97 4.17 19.49
CA ILE A 371 -5.22 4.29 18.71
C ILE A 371 -5.68 2.94 18.17
N VAL A 372 -4.75 2.03 17.88
CA VAL A 372 -5.07 0.66 17.45
C VAL A 372 -6.03 -0.04 18.41
N PHE A 373 -5.90 0.16 19.71
CA PHE A 373 -6.78 -0.48 20.69
C PHE A 373 -8.25 -0.03 20.60
N LEU A 374 -8.55 1.09 19.91
CA LEU A 374 -9.92 1.49 19.62
C LEU A 374 -10.63 0.52 18.65
N THR A 375 -9.89 -0.33 17.94
CA THR A 375 -10.45 -1.40 17.13
C THR A 375 -11.16 -2.46 17.98
N LEU A 376 -10.73 -2.68 19.23
CA LEU A 376 -11.27 -3.72 20.11
C LEU A 376 -12.76 -3.55 20.41
N PRO A 377 -13.26 -2.39 20.89
CA PRO A 377 -14.69 -2.20 21.07
C PRO A 377 -15.47 -2.27 19.75
N LEU A 378 -14.88 -1.87 18.61
CA LEU A 378 -15.52 -1.96 17.30
C LEU A 378 -15.70 -3.42 16.85
N THR A 379 -14.75 -4.32 17.16
CA THR A 379 -14.90 -5.74 16.87
C THR A 379 -16.06 -6.39 17.63
N LEU A 380 -16.36 -5.91 18.83
CA LEU A 380 -17.50 -6.39 19.62
C LEU A 380 -18.85 -6.01 18.98
N LEU A 381 -18.92 -4.84 18.33
CA LEU A 381 -20.10 -4.43 17.58
C LEU A 381 -20.34 -5.35 16.37
N ILE A 382 -19.28 -5.68 15.62
CA ILE A 382 -19.36 -6.62 14.48
C ILE A 382 -19.80 -8.01 14.98
N ARG A 383 -19.24 -8.50 16.09
CA ARG A 383 -19.57 -9.81 16.66
C ARG A 383 -21.06 -9.95 16.96
N ARG A 384 -21.67 -8.95 17.60
CA ARG A 384 -23.09 -8.95 17.91
C ARG A 384 -23.94 -9.05 16.64
N ARG A 385 -23.56 -8.31 15.61
CA ARG A 385 -24.29 -8.26 14.32
C ARG A 385 -24.16 -9.55 13.50
N LEU A 386 -22.96 -10.15 13.45
CA LEU A 386 -22.78 -11.44 12.78
C LEU A 386 -23.54 -12.57 13.49
N ALA A 387 -23.65 -12.50 14.82
CA ALA A 387 -24.46 -13.46 15.59
C ALA A 387 -25.97 -13.26 15.36
N GLU A 388 -26.46 -12.01 15.28
CA GLU A 388 -27.85 -11.67 14.98
C GLU A 388 -28.25 -12.07 13.54
N ALA A 389 -27.32 -12.01 12.59
CA ALA A 389 -27.57 -12.40 11.17
C ALA A 389 -27.53 -13.92 10.96
N ALA A 390 -26.94 -14.68 11.88
CA ALA A 390 -26.87 -16.14 11.83
C ALA A 390 -28.02 -16.85 12.59
N ALA A 391 -28.78 -16.11 13.41
CA ALA A 391 -29.97 -16.54 14.14
C ALA A 391 -31.25 -16.24 13.36
#